data_144f5edf755825cd64972bfa87e2f4a7
#
_entry.id   144f5edf755825cd64972bfa87e2f4a7
#
_cell.length_a   1.000
_cell.length_b   1.000
_cell.length_c   1.000
_cell.angle_alpha   90.00
_cell.angle_beta   90.00
_cell.angle_gamma   90.00
#
_symmetry.space_group_name_H-M   'P 1'
#
loop_
_entity.id
_entity.type
_entity.pdbx_description
1 polymer ?
#
loop_
_entity_poly.entity_id
_entity_poly.type
_entity_poly.pdbx_seq_one_letter_code
_entity_poly.pdbx_strand_id
1 'polypeptide(L)'
;MLVSIMTTWQETAAGYRSIMAEKIPKEWRLPASITDNISQTSEQNVLDIPRTCDILTKEELDITENYDAVAMAELLAQGKFTSVAVTTAFCKRAAIAQQLVYYHC
;
A
#
# COMPACT_ATOMS: atom_id res chain seq x y z
N MET A 1 26.87 16.92 -20.54
CA MET A 1 27.03 15.84 -21.48
C MET A 1 27.19 14.50 -20.78
N LEU A 2 28.35 14.26 -20.16
CA LEU A 2 28.55 13.01 -19.40
C LEU A 2 27.56 12.87 -18.26
N VAL A 3 27.17 13.98 -17.65
CA VAL A 3 26.20 13.99 -16.55
C VAL A 3 24.84 13.46 -16.99
N SER A 4 24.43 13.74 -18.23
CA SER A 4 23.13 13.26 -18.74
C SER A 4 23.13 11.75 -19.04
N ILE A 5 24.32 11.19 -19.30
CA ILE A 5 24.48 9.75 -19.54
C ILE A 5 24.57 8.98 -18.23
N MET A 6 25.14 9.62 -17.20
CA MET A 6 25.35 9.01 -15.89
C MET A 6 24.25 9.42 -14.90
N THR A 7 23.02 9.14 -15.27
CA THR A 7 21.88 9.30 -14.35
C THR A 7 22.17 8.53 -13.08
N THR A 8 22.09 9.20 -11.94
CA THR A 8 22.34 8.54 -10.66
C THR A 8 21.21 7.56 -10.37
N TRP A 9 21.52 6.55 -9.57
CA TRP A 9 20.49 5.60 -9.15
C TRP A 9 19.35 6.28 -8.40
N GLN A 10 19.63 7.40 -7.70
CA GLN A 10 18.61 8.18 -7.01
C GLN A 10 17.60 8.78 -8.00
N GLU A 11 18.09 9.34 -9.11
CA GLU A 11 17.21 9.90 -10.15
C GLU A 11 16.38 8.82 -10.81
N THR A 12 16.98 7.68 -11.10
CA THR A 12 16.28 6.52 -11.68
C THR A 12 15.22 6.03 -10.72
N ALA A 13 15.55 5.88 -9.45
CA ALA A 13 14.61 5.44 -8.42
C ALA A 13 13.46 6.43 -8.25
N ALA A 14 13.74 7.73 -8.26
CA ALA A 14 12.70 8.76 -8.16
C ALA A 14 11.75 8.71 -9.35
N GLY A 15 12.28 8.48 -10.56
CA GLY A 15 11.46 8.31 -11.76
C GLY A 15 10.53 7.12 -11.65
N TYR A 16 11.03 6.00 -11.18
CA TYR A 16 10.21 4.81 -10.95
C TYR A 16 9.13 5.04 -9.91
N ARG A 17 9.47 5.69 -8.81
CA ARG A 17 8.49 6.00 -7.75
C ARG A 17 7.36 6.86 -8.28
N SER A 18 7.66 7.86 -9.11
CA SER A 18 6.66 8.72 -9.73
C SER A 18 5.72 7.92 -10.62
N ILE A 19 6.26 7.04 -11.45
CA ILE A 19 5.47 6.20 -12.34
C ILE A 19 4.58 5.25 -11.53
N MET A 20 5.12 4.61 -10.52
CA MET A 20 4.36 3.67 -9.68
C MET A 20 3.30 4.39 -8.85
N ALA A 21 3.59 5.59 -8.36
CA ALA A 21 2.63 6.38 -7.61
C ALA A 21 1.43 6.78 -8.46
N GLU A 22 1.64 7.09 -9.74
CA GLU A 22 0.55 7.42 -10.66
C GLU A 22 -0.38 6.25 -10.93
N LYS A 23 0.10 5.02 -10.80
CA LYS A 23 -0.70 3.81 -10.99
C LYS A 23 -1.61 3.50 -9.82
N ILE A 24 -1.34 4.08 -8.66
CA ILE A 24 -2.19 3.88 -7.48
C ILE A 24 -3.42 4.78 -7.62
N PRO A 25 -4.66 4.22 -7.53
CA PRO A 25 -5.87 5.03 -7.57
C PRO A 25 -5.84 6.12 -6.50
N LYS A 26 -6.41 7.28 -6.82
CA LYS A 26 -6.42 8.43 -5.90
C LYS A 26 -7.08 8.09 -4.56
N GLU A 27 -8.10 7.25 -4.58
CA GLU A 27 -8.82 6.84 -3.38
C GLU A 27 -7.97 5.97 -2.46
N TRP A 28 -6.90 5.38 -2.98
CA TRP A 28 -6.00 4.50 -2.23
C TRP A 28 -4.72 5.18 -1.82
N ARG A 29 -4.58 6.47 -2.11
CA ARG A 29 -3.40 7.24 -1.74
C ARG A 29 -3.50 7.70 -0.30
N LEU A 30 -2.39 7.60 0.42
CA LEU A 30 -2.32 8.07 1.80
C LEU A 30 -2.42 9.60 1.84
N PRO A 31 -3.16 10.16 2.83
CA PRO A 31 -3.22 11.61 3.00
C PRO A 31 -1.83 12.18 3.32
N ALA A 32 -1.61 13.42 2.90
CA ALA A 32 -0.34 14.11 3.17
C ALA A 32 -0.06 14.22 4.67
N SER A 33 -1.08 14.32 5.50
CA SER A 33 -0.93 14.36 6.96
C SER A 33 -0.24 13.11 7.51
N ILE A 34 -0.41 11.96 6.85
CA ILE A 34 0.26 10.72 7.25
C ILE A 34 1.65 10.66 6.63
N THR A 35 1.77 10.94 5.32
CA THR A 35 3.05 10.82 4.62
C THR A 35 4.07 11.84 5.07
N ASP A 36 3.64 13.03 5.47
CA ASP A 36 4.53 14.10 5.93
C ASP A 36 5.20 13.77 7.28
N ASN A 37 4.60 12.86 8.05
CA ASN A 37 5.15 12.42 9.33
C ASN A 37 6.08 11.21 9.21
N ILE A 38 6.23 10.67 8.02
CA ILE A 38 7.06 9.49 7.78
C ILE A 38 8.35 9.93 7.08
N SER A 39 9.49 9.55 7.66
CA SER A 39 10.80 9.79 7.06
C SER A 39 11.71 8.61 7.37
N GLN A 40 12.89 8.59 6.74
CA GLN A 40 13.89 7.55 6.99
C GLN A 40 14.34 7.49 8.45
N THR A 41 14.28 8.61 9.15
CA THR A 41 14.68 8.71 10.56
C THR A 41 13.51 8.61 11.52
N SER A 42 12.30 8.44 11.00
CA SER A 42 11.11 8.34 11.83
C SER A 42 11.08 7.02 12.59
N GLU A 43 10.80 7.08 13.87
CA GLU A 43 10.58 5.90 14.71
C GLU A 43 9.10 5.50 14.78
N GLN A 44 8.25 6.16 14.00
CA GLN A 44 6.82 5.90 14.00
C GLN A 44 6.52 4.46 13.58
N ASN A 45 5.66 3.78 14.34
CA ASN A 45 5.18 2.46 13.99
C ASN A 45 4.15 2.58 12.87
N VAL A 46 4.49 2.04 11.68
CA VAL A 46 3.63 2.11 10.51
C VAL A 46 2.65 0.94 10.41
N LEU A 47 2.73 -0.04 11.31
CA LEU A 47 1.88 -1.24 11.25
C LEU A 47 0.40 -0.94 11.45
N ASP A 48 0.08 0.13 12.16
CA ASP A 48 -1.31 0.52 12.42
C ASP A 48 -1.89 1.45 11.34
N ILE A 49 -1.08 1.96 10.44
CA ILE A 49 -1.54 2.89 9.40
C ILE A 49 -2.66 2.30 8.53
N PRO A 50 -2.60 1.04 8.08
CA PRO A 50 -3.72 0.47 7.32
C PRO A 50 -5.05 0.51 8.06
N ARG A 51 -5.04 0.46 9.39
CA ARG A 51 -6.25 0.51 10.21
C ARG A 51 -6.76 1.94 10.42
N THR A 52 -5.86 2.92 10.41
CA THR A 52 -6.18 4.30 10.80
C THR A 52 -6.31 5.27 9.64
N CYS A 53 -5.88 4.88 8.43
CA CYS A 53 -5.89 5.78 7.27
C CYS A 53 -7.25 5.90 6.56
N ASP A 54 -8.25 5.15 6.98
CA ASP A 54 -9.62 5.16 6.44
C ASP A 54 -9.76 4.74 4.96
N ILE A 55 -8.72 4.18 4.37
CA ILE A 55 -8.78 3.67 3.00
C ILE A 55 -9.49 2.33 2.95
N LEU A 56 -9.22 1.46 3.94
CA LEU A 56 -9.84 0.15 4.07
C LEU A 56 -11.14 0.27 4.88
N THR A 57 -12.20 -0.38 4.39
CA THR A 57 -13.44 -0.51 5.15
C THR A 57 -13.26 -1.54 6.26
N LYS A 58 -14.21 -1.59 7.21
CA LYS A 58 -14.18 -2.59 8.27
C LYS A 58 -14.16 -4.01 7.73
N GLU A 59 -14.96 -4.28 6.69
CA GLU A 59 -14.99 -5.58 6.03
C GLU A 59 -13.63 -5.91 5.39
N GLU A 60 -13.02 -4.94 4.74
CA GLU A 60 -11.71 -5.12 4.11
C GLU A 60 -10.60 -5.36 5.13
N LEU A 61 -10.66 -4.70 6.28
CA LEU A 61 -9.75 -4.97 7.38
C LEU A 61 -9.94 -6.38 7.92
N ASP A 62 -11.18 -6.80 8.11
CA ASP A 62 -11.51 -8.17 8.56
C ASP A 62 -10.94 -9.21 7.58
N ILE A 63 -11.18 -9.02 6.29
CA ILE A 63 -10.68 -9.92 5.24
C ILE A 63 -9.16 -10.07 5.29
N THR A 64 -8.44 -8.98 5.48
CA THR A 64 -6.99 -8.98 5.40
C THR A 64 -6.28 -9.32 6.71
N GLU A 65 -6.99 -9.33 7.85
CA GLU A 65 -6.37 -9.54 9.16
C GLU A 65 -6.80 -10.79 9.88
N ASN A 66 -8.04 -11.23 9.71
CA ASN A 66 -8.65 -12.24 10.58
C ASN A 66 -8.71 -13.65 9.99
N TYR A 67 -8.32 -13.83 8.74
CA TYR A 67 -8.41 -15.13 8.07
C TYR A 67 -7.07 -15.52 7.47
N ASP A 68 -6.70 -16.79 7.64
CA ASP A 68 -5.57 -17.36 6.91
C ASP A 68 -6.01 -17.79 5.50
N ALA A 69 -5.08 -18.30 4.70
CA ALA A 69 -5.36 -18.67 3.31
C ALA A 69 -6.41 -19.80 3.22
N VAL A 70 -6.36 -20.77 4.13
CA VAL A 70 -7.29 -21.90 4.13
C VAL A 70 -8.70 -21.44 4.48
N ALA A 71 -8.83 -20.64 5.56
CA ALA A 71 -10.13 -20.11 5.98
C ALA A 71 -10.72 -19.21 4.91
N MET A 72 -9.91 -18.39 4.26
CA MET A 72 -10.38 -17.51 3.19
C MET A 72 -10.84 -18.31 1.97
N ALA A 73 -10.12 -19.36 1.60
CA ALA A 73 -10.51 -20.24 0.49
C ALA A 73 -11.87 -20.89 0.77
N GLU A 74 -12.12 -21.34 2.00
CA GLU A 74 -13.39 -21.91 2.39
C GLU A 74 -14.53 -20.90 2.31
N LEU A 75 -14.31 -19.68 2.78
CA LEU A 75 -15.32 -18.61 2.73
C LEU A 75 -15.65 -18.19 1.30
N LEU A 76 -14.65 -18.15 0.42
CA LEU A 76 -14.85 -17.90 -1.01
C LEU A 76 -15.69 -19.01 -1.65
N ALA A 77 -15.38 -20.28 -1.33
CA ALA A 77 -16.12 -21.42 -1.84
C ALA A 77 -17.57 -21.42 -1.37
N GLN A 78 -17.82 -20.94 -0.15
CA GLN A 78 -19.17 -20.83 0.42
C GLN A 78 -19.93 -19.60 -0.08
N GLY A 79 -19.28 -18.70 -0.82
CA GLY A 79 -19.92 -17.48 -1.32
C GLY A 79 -20.10 -16.38 -0.29
N LYS A 80 -19.48 -16.48 0.88
CA LYS A 80 -19.59 -15.44 1.93
C LYS A 80 -18.87 -14.15 1.53
N PHE A 81 -17.77 -14.27 0.80
CA PHE A 81 -17.05 -13.14 0.21
C PHE A 81 -16.91 -13.37 -1.30
N THR A 82 -16.95 -12.29 -2.07
CA THR A 82 -16.66 -12.38 -3.50
C THR A 82 -15.17 -12.29 -3.72
N SER A 83 -14.67 -12.90 -4.80
CA SER A 83 -13.25 -12.80 -5.17
C SER A 83 -12.85 -11.36 -5.47
N VAL A 84 -13.76 -10.55 -6.00
CA VAL A 84 -13.51 -9.11 -6.24
C VAL A 84 -13.31 -8.39 -4.93
N ALA A 85 -14.17 -8.62 -3.93
CA ALA A 85 -14.04 -7.96 -2.62
C ALA A 85 -12.73 -8.33 -1.92
N VAL A 86 -12.37 -9.61 -1.94
CA VAL A 86 -11.13 -10.10 -1.32
C VAL A 86 -9.90 -9.53 -2.04
N THR A 87 -9.90 -9.59 -3.37
CA THR A 87 -8.78 -9.06 -4.17
C THR A 87 -8.62 -7.56 -3.96
N THR A 88 -9.72 -6.82 -3.96
CA THR A 88 -9.71 -5.37 -3.72
C THR A 88 -9.13 -5.04 -2.35
N ALA A 89 -9.54 -5.77 -1.32
CA ALA A 89 -9.03 -5.56 0.04
C ALA A 89 -7.52 -5.74 0.13
N PHE A 90 -6.99 -6.82 -0.44
CA PHE A 90 -5.55 -7.07 -0.44
C PHE A 90 -4.79 -6.08 -1.32
N CYS A 91 -5.36 -5.67 -2.46
CA CYS A 91 -4.74 -4.66 -3.32
C CYS A 91 -4.65 -3.30 -2.62
N LYS A 92 -5.67 -2.89 -1.90
CA LYS A 92 -5.65 -1.65 -1.11
C LYS A 92 -4.56 -1.71 -0.05
N ARG A 93 -4.49 -2.82 0.67
CA ARG A 93 -3.48 -2.98 1.73
C ARG A 93 -2.07 -3.00 1.15
N ALA A 94 -1.87 -3.66 0.02
CA ALA A 94 -0.59 -3.65 -0.68
C ALA A 94 -0.20 -2.25 -1.16
N ALA A 95 -1.15 -1.48 -1.68
CA ALA A 95 -0.92 -0.11 -2.13
C ALA A 95 -0.51 0.79 -0.96
N ILE A 96 -1.15 0.63 0.19
CA ILE A 96 -0.77 1.35 1.41
C ILE A 96 0.65 1.00 1.83
N ALA A 97 0.98 -0.28 1.88
CA ALA A 97 2.30 -0.76 2.25
C ALA A 97 3.38 -0.22 1.31
N GLN A 98 3.11 -0.20 0.02
CA GLN A 98 4.06 0.31 -0.98
C GLN A 98 4.32 1.79 -0.80
N GLN A 99 3.31 2.59 -0.50
CA GLN A 99 3.48 4.00 -0.22
C GLN A 99 4.33 4.23 1.03
N LEU A 100 4.12 3.44 2.06
CA LEU A 100 4.90 3.52 3.30
C LEU A 100 6.38 3.18 3.07
N VAL A 101 6.65 2.16 2.26
CA VAL A 101 8.03 1.76 1.91
C VAL A 101 8.75 2.89 1.19
N TYR A 102 8.10 3.62 0.32
CA TYR A 102 8.70 4.74 -0.40
C TYR A 102 9.21 5.84 0.53
N TYR A 103 8.54 6.08 1.65
CA TYR A 103 8.92 7.12 2.61
C TYR A 103 9.94 6.63 3.63
N HIS A 104 10.15 5.32 3.74
CA HIS A 104 11.13 4.71 4.65
C HIS A 104 12.46 4.36 3.99
N CYS A 105 12.44 4.23 2.68
CA CYS A 105 13.65 3.94 1.91
C CYS A 105 14.16 5.20 1.18
#